data_d22d8d044d781908ce786e951320b1eb
#
_entry.id   d22d8d044d781908ce786e951320b1eb
#
_cell.length_a   1.000
_cell.length_b   1.000
_cell.length_c   1.000
_cell.angle_alpha   90.00
_cell.angle_beta   90.00
_cell.angle_gamma   90.00
#
_symmetry.space_group_name_H-M   'P 1'
#
loop_
_entity.id
_entity.type
_entity.pdbx_description
1 polymer ?
#
loop_
_entity_poly.entity_id
_entity_poly.type
_entity_poly.pdbx_seq_one_letter_code
_entity_poly.pdbx_strand_id
1 'polypeptide(L)'
;MSLAGDVARDFRRDGAVRLRGALVPQMVDLLRSGIDENLARPSPRAKTASRPDDPGRFVEDFCCWDENPAYRRFIFESGLGQVAAELMGSPTARLYHDHMLTKEAGTLQPTPWHQDQPYYNVEGRQNVSFWVPVDPVSRAASLEFVAGSHLGPWLMPRSFMDAQAKWFPEGSLADLPDIEADRAAWPILGWALEPGDVVAFHMLTLHSAAGADRRRRVFSVRFLGEDATHAPRAWPTSPDFPGLEAELPAGAPMDHPLFPVVWPAAS
;
A
#
# COMPACT_ATOMS: atom_id res chain seq x y z
N MET A 1 -2.87 -4.29 -20.32
CA MET A 1 -4.03 -3.35 -20.33
C MET A 1 -3.47 -1.95 -20.38
N SER A 2 -3.71 -1.17 -21.43
CA SER A 2 -3.24 0.23 -21.48
C SER A 2 -4.24 1.11 -20.74
N LEU A 3 -3.73 2.01 -19.90
CA LEU A 3 -4.58 2.95 -19.16
C LEU A 3 -5.18 4.00 -20.12
N ALA A 4 -6.43 4.40 -19.86
CA ALA A 4 -6.95 5.61 -20.48
C ALA A 4 -6.11 6.82 -20.02
N GLY A 5 -5.77 7.73 -20.94
CA GLY A 5 -4.86 8.84 -20.64
C GLY A 5 -5.33 9.82 -19.55
N ASP A 6 -6.62 9.82 -19.24
CA ASP A 6 -7.20 10.58 -18.12
C ASP A 6 -6.85 9.97 -16.75
N VAL A 7 -6.75 8.65 -16.63
CA VAL A 7 -6.41 7.97 -15.37
C VAL A 7 -5.00 8.35 -14.89
N ALA A 8 -4.01 8.30 -15.78
CA ALA A 8 -2.63 8.67 -15.44
C ALA A 8 -2.51 10.18 -15.10
N ARG A 9 -3.29 11.03 -15.78
CA ARG A 9 -3.37 12.47 -15.46
C ARG A 9 -3.98 12.70 -14.07
N ASP A 10 -5.09 12.02 -13.76
CA ASP A 10 -5.77 12.15 -12.47
C ASP A 10 -4.92 11.60 -11.34
N PHE A 11 -4.20 10.47 -11.55
CA PHE A 11 -3.22 9.96 -10.59
C PHE A 11 -2.12 10.99 -10.28
N ARG A 12 -1.55 11.65 -11.30
CA ARG A 12 -0.53 12.69 -11.09
C ARG A 12 -1.07 13.94 -10.39
N ARG A 13 -2.33 14.28 -10.60
CA ARG A 13 -2.98 15.45 -9.95
C ARG A 13 -3.38 15.15 -8.51
N ASP A 14 -4.06 14.02 -8.30
CA ASP A 14 -4.75 13.72 -7.03
C ASP A 14 -3.97 12.79 -6.13
N GLY A 15 -3.04 12.02 -6.69
CA GLY A 15 -2.26 11.02 -5.97
C GLY A 15 -3.01 9.71 -5.70
N ALA A 16 -4.29 9.61 -6.07
CA ALA A 16 -5.08 8.39 -5.93
C ALA A 16 -6.16 8.29 -7.00
N VAL A 17 -6.37 7.08 -7.52
CA VAL A 17 -7.42 6.78 -8.53
C VAL A 17 -8.01 5.39 -8.31
N ARG A 18 -9.28 5.23 -8.71
CA ARG A 18 -9.92 3.92 -8.79
C ARG A 18 -9.84 3.38 -10.22
N LEU A 19 -9.38 2.16 -10.35
CA LEU A 19 -9.37 1.37 -11.59
C LEU A 19 -10.54 0.38 -11.53
N ARG A 20 -11.59 0.64 -12.29
CA ARG A 20 -12.78 -0.22 -12.32
C ARG A 20 -12.54 -1.47 -13.15
N GLY A 21 -12.90 -2.64 -12.61
CA GLY A 21 -12.81 -3.92 -13.32
C GLY A 21 -11.41 -4.20 -13.87
N ALA A 22 -10.37 -3.73 -13.16
CA ALA A 22 -8.98 -3.88 -13.58
C ALA A 22 -8.51 -5.34 -13.56
N LEU A 23 -9.18 -6.18 -12.78
CA LEU A 23 -8.83 -7.59 -12.62
C LEU A 23 -9.95 -8.49 -13.11
N VAL A 24 -9.58 -9.53 -13.82
CA VAL A 24 -10.50 -10.62 -14.20
C VAL A 24 -10.87 -11.46 -12.98
N PRO A 25 -12.07 -12.10 -12.96
CA PRO A 25 -12.52 -12.88 -11.80
C PRO A 25 -11.53 -13.93 -11.33
N GLN A 26 -10.81 -14.58 -12.25
CA GLN A 26 -9.81 -15.61 -11.95
C GLN A 26 -8.64 -15.07 -11.09
N MET A 27 -8.22 -13.81 -11.31
CA MET A 27 -7.18 -13.17 -10.50
C MET A 27 -7.69 -12.79 -9.11
N VAL A 28 -8.97 -12.41 -9.00
CA VAL A 28 -9.61 -12.16 -7.70
C VAL A 28 -9.72 -13.46 -6.90
N ASP A 29 -10.13 -14.55 -7.52
CA ASP A 29 -10.27 -15.86 -6.86
C ASP A 29 -8.90 -16.43 -6.45
N LEU A 30 -7.88 -16.28 -7.28
CA LEU A 30 -6.50 -16.63 -6.96
C LEU A 30 -6.02 -15.87 -5.72
N LEU A 31 -6.23 -14.56 -5.71
CA LEU A 31 -5.80 -13.70 -4.60
C LEU A 31 -6.59 -14.01 -3.31
N ARG A 32 -7.88 -14.29 -3.44
CA ARG A 32 -8.73 -14.72 -2.30
C ARG A 32 -8.18 -16.00 -1.65
N SER A 33 -7.83 -16.99 -2.47
CA SER A 33 -7.23 -18.24 -1.98
C SER A 33 -5.88 -18.00 -1.32
N GLY A 34 -5.03 -17.12 -1.89
CA GLY A 34 -3.74 -16.77 -1.31
C GLY A 34 -3.89 -16.08 0.06
N ILE A 35 -4.86 -15.18 0.22
CA ILE A 35 -5.15 -14.53 1.50
C ILE A 35 -5.64 -15.55 2.54
N ASP A 36 -6.55 -16.45 2.16
CA ASP A 36 -7.06 -17.46 3.07
C ASP A 36 -5.95 -18.46 3.50
N GLU A 37 -5.03 -18.79 2.60
CA GLU A 37 -3.84 -19.59 2.92
C GLU A 37 -2.90 -18.85 3.88
N ASN A 38 -2.63 -17.55 3.62
CA ASN A 38 -1.78 -16.73 4.48
C ASN A 38 -2.38 -16.57 5.89
N LEU A 39 -3.70 -16.37 6.00
CA LEU A 39 -4.39 -16.31 7.29
C LEU A 39 -4.34 -17.63 8.07
N ALA A 40 -4.36 -18.77 7.36
CA ALA A 40 -4.23 -20.10 7.98
C ALA A 40 -2.79 -20.43 8.41
N ARG A 41 -1.80 -19.87 7.71
CA ARG A 41 -0.35 -20.04 7.95
C ARG A 41 0.36 -18.70 7.88
N PRO A 42 0.20 -17.86 8.92
CA PRO A 42 0.80 -16.53 8.94
C PRO A 42 2.33 -16.60 8.99
N SER A 43 2.99 -15.63 8.36
CA SER A 43 4.44 -15.50 8.40
C SER A 43 4.94 -15.02 9.77
N PRO A 44 6.26 -15.09 10.05
CA PRO A 44 6.83 -14.47 11.24
C PRO A 44 6.63 -12.94 11.32
N ARG A 45 6.25 -12.29 10.21
CA ARG A 45 5.96 -10.85 10.14
C ARG A 45 4.52 -10.50 10.46
N ALA A 46 3.63 -11.50 10.58
CA ALA A 46 2.21 -11.30 10.85
C ALA A 46 1.99 -10.57 12.18
N LYS A 47 1.04 -9.64 12.16
CA LYS A 47 0.66 -8.84 13.34
C LYS A 47 -0.86 -8.79 13.48
N THR A 48 -1.32 -8.71 14.72
CA THR A 48 -2.69 -8.30 15.04
C THR A 48 -2.65 -6.82 15.42
N ALA A 49 -3.24 -5.98 14.58
CA ALA A 49 -3.23 -4.52 14.72
C ALA A 49 -4.48 -3.97 15.43
N SER A 50 -5.41 -4.83 15.85
CA SER A 50 -6.56 -4.50 16.70
C SER A 50 -6.23 -4.73 18.19
N ARG A 51 -6.99 -4.08 19.07
CA ARG A 51 -6.89 -4.30 20.50
C ARG A 51 -7.43 -5.69 20.89
N PRO A 52 -6.96 -6.28 22.01
CA PRO A 52 -7.43 -7.60 22.43
C PRO A 52 -8.93 -7.69 22.71
N ASP A 53 -9.55 -6.57 23.11
CA ASP A 53 -10.98 -6.42 23.42
C ASP A 53 -11.82 -5.94 22.22
N ASP A 54 -11.21 -5.72 21.05
CA ASP A 54 -11.93 -5.37 19.84
C ASP A 54 -12.80 -6.58 19.37
N PRO A 55 -14.09 -6.38 19.07
CA PRO A 55 -14.97 -7.45 18.60
C PRO A 55 -14.47 -8.18 17.34
N GLY A 56 -13.78 -7.45 16.45
CA GLY A 56 -13.18 -8.00 15.24
C GLY A 56 -11.67 -7.82 15.22
N ARG A 57 -10.95 -8.83 14.73
CA ARG A 57 -9.49 -8.74 14.59
C ARG A 57 -9.10 -7.99 13.32
N PHE A 58 -8.05 -7.20 13.42
CA PHE A 58 -7.30 -6.67 12.27
C PHE A 58 -5.98 -7.42 12.17
N VAL A 59 -5.81 -8.23 11.15
CA VAL A 59 -4.61 -9.03 10.89
C VAL A 59 -3.87 -8.46 9.70
N GLU A 60 -2.58 -8.29 9.84
CA GLU A 60 -1.65 -7.83 8.81
C GLU A 60 -0.53 -8.84 8.64
N ASP A 61 -0.06 -9.04 7.40
CA ASP A 61 1.15 -9.81 7.12
C ASP A 61 1.90 -9.19 5.92
N PHE A 62 3.21 -9.30 5.91
CA PHE A 62 4.09 -8.55 5.00
C PHE A 62 5.10 -9.45 4.31
N CYS A 63 5.45 -9.11 3.06
CA CYS A 63 6.53 -9.74 2.31
C CYS A 63 6.36 -11.26 2.18
N CYS A 64 5.13 -11.70 1.91
CA CYS A 64 4.78 -13.12 1.78
C CYS A 64 4.82 -13.60 0.31
N TRP A 65 5.06 -12.71 -0.65
CA TRP A 65 4.92 -12.99 -2.08
C TRP A 65 5.82 -14.13 -2.58
N ASP A 66 7.00 -14.31 -1.99
CA ASP A 66 7.94 -15.34 -2.43
C ASP A 66 7.58 -16.74 -1.90
N GLU A 67 6.97 -16.79 -0.73
CA GLU A 67 6.54 -18.04 -0.08
C GLU A 67 5.10 -18.44 -0.42
N ASN A 68 4.26 -17.48 -0.88
CA ASN A 68 2.88 -17.74 -1.27
C ASN A 68 2.75 -17.76 -2.80
N PRO A 69 2.55 -18.94 -3.42
CA PRO A 69 2.47 -19.06 -4.87
C PRO A 69 1.34 -18.26 -5.51
N ALA A 70 0.21 -18.08 -4.81
CA ALA A 70 -0.90 -17.28 -5.30
C ALA A 70 -0.54 -15.78 -5.35
N TYR A 71 0.15 -15.26 -4.35
CA TYR A 71 0.65 -13.89 -4.34
C TYR A 71 1.69 -13.66 -5.43
N ARG A 72 2.67 -14.57 -5.54
CA ARG A 72 3.67 -14.51 -6.60
C ARG A 72 3.01 -14.46 -7.97
N ARG A 73 2.12 -15.41 -8.25
CA ARG A 73 1.42 -15.49 -9.52
C ARG A 73 0.58 -14.23 -9.78
N PHE A 74 -0.14 -13.72 -8.77
CA PHE A 74 -0.91 -12.48 -8.88
C PHE A 74 -0.02 -11.30 -9.25
N ILE A 75 1.10 -11.09 -8.56
CA ILE A 75 2.01 -9.96 -8.80
C ILE A 75 2.54 -9.96 -10.23
N PHE A 76 2.96 -11.12 -10.74
CA PHE A 76 3.60 -11.22 -12.05
C PHE A 76 2.62 -11.37 -13.23
N GLU A 77 1.40 -11.89 -13.01
CA GLU A 77 0.46 -12.22 -14.09
C GLU A 77 -0.80 -11.32 -14.13
N SER A 78 -1.10 -10.52 -13.10
CA SER A 78 -2.31 -9.69 -13.08
C SER A 78 -2.31 -8.53 -14.07
N GLY A 79 -1.15 -8.16 -14.61
CA GLY A 79 -0.97 -6.96 -15.44
C GLY A 79 -0.79 -5.66 -14.64
N LEU A 80 -0.87 -5.69 -13.30
CA LEU A 80 -0.68 -4.48 -12.47
C LEU A 80 0.74 -3.91 -12.56
N GLY A 81 1.76 -4.72 -12.88
CA GLY A 81 3.11 -4.22 -13.12
C GLY A 81 3.18 -3.24 -14.30
N GLN A 82 2.49 -3.54 -15.42
CA GLN A 82 2.37 -2.61 -16.55
C GLN A 82 1.61 -1.35 -16.15
N VAL A 83 0.48 -1.50 -15.47
CA VAL A 83 -0.32 -0.37 -14.97
C VAL A 83 0.50 0.52 -14.04
N ALA A 84 1.33 -0.07 -13.17
CA ALA A 84 2.24 0.66 -12.30
C ALA A 84 3.24 1.51 -13.08
N ALA A 85 3.91 0.92 -14.08
CA ALA A 85 4.85 1.61 -14.95
C ALA A 85 4.19 2.81 -15.66
N GLU A 86 2.98 2.62 -16.23
CA GLU A 86 2.22 3.67 -16.89
C GLU A 86 1.82 4.81 -15.92
N LEU A 87 1.35 4.49 -14.70
CA LEU A 87 0.98 5.49 -13.69
C LEU A 87 2.18 6.30 -13.21
N MET A 88 3.30 5.64 -12.97
CA MET A 88 4.55 6.26 -12.53
C MET A 88 5.25 7.05 -13.66
N GLY A 89 4.91 6.77 -14.93
CA GLY A 89 5.67 7.28 -16.08
C GLY A 89 7.09 6.72 -16.12
N SER A 90 7.27 5.48 -15.68
CA SER A 90 8.54 4.76 -15.65
C SER A 90 8.55 3.68 -16.74
N PRO A 91 9.68 3.40 -17.40
CA PRO A 91 9.78 2.28 -18.34
C PRO A 91 9.72 0.91 -17.63
N THR A 92 9.99 0.88 -16.34
CA THR A 92 9.98 -0.35 -15.53
C THR A 92 9.07 -0.21 -14.32
N ALA A 93 8.59 -1.36 -13.80
CA ALA A 93 7.98 -1.46 -12.48
C ALA A 93 8.63 -2.62 -11.72
N ARG A 94 9.15 -2.32 -10.56
CA ARG A 94 9.82 -3.23 -9.66
C ARG A 94 8.96 -3.45 -8.42
N LEU A 95 8.75 -4.69 -8.01
CA LEU A 95 8.09 -4.97 -6.74
C LEU A 95 8.91 -4.41 -5.60
N TYR A 96 8.27 -3.70 -4.67
CA TYR A 96 8.88 -3.32 -3.41
C TYR A 96 8.48 -4.29 -2.30
N HIS A 97 7.21 -4.42 -2.00
CA HIS A 97 6.69 -5.45 -1.10
C HIS A 97 5.18 -5.62 -1.23
N ASP A 98 4.68 -6.74 -0.71
CA ASP A 98 3.27 -7.00 -0.51
C ASP A 98 2.86 -6.83 0.96
N HIS A 99 1.57 -6.60 1.16
CA HIS A 99 0.97 -6.43 2.47
C HIS A 99 -0.48 -6.96 2.44
N MET A 100 -0.72 -8.05 3.13
CA MET A 100 -2.06 -8.57 3.37
C MET A 100 -2.69 -7.83 4.55
N LEU A 101 -3.95 -7.38 4.38
CA LEU A 101 -4.72 -6.67 5.40
C LEU A 101 -6.11 -7.30 5.49
N THR A 102 -6.42 -7.90 6.62
CA THR A 102 -7.74 -8.46 6.85
C THR A 102 -8.36 -7.88 8.11
N LYS A 103 -9.45 -7.15 7.94
CA LYS A 103 -10.33 -6.74 9.04
C LYS A 103 -11.52 -7.67 9.11
N GLU A 104 -11.68 -8.36 10.23
CA GLU A 104 -12.86 -9.17 10.48
C GLU A 104 -14.08 -8.28 10.81
N ALA A 105 -15.28 -8.84 10.67
CA ALA A 105 -16.52 -8.12 10.99
C ALA A 105 -16.50 -7.59 12.42
N GLY A 106 -16.88 -6.33 12.60
CA GLY A 106 -16.87 -5.66 13.90
C GLY A 106 -15.53 -5.08 14.32
N THR A 107 -14.50 -5.08 13.45
CA THR A 107 -13.24 -4.40 13.75
C THR A 107 -13.46 -2.90 13.91
N LEU A 108 -13.22 -2.39 15.11
CA LEU A 108 -13.36 -0.95 15.43
C LEU A 108 -12.09 -0.16 15.12
N GLN A 109 -10.92 -0.81 15.12
CA GLN A 109 -9.63 -0.17 14.92
C GLN A 109 -9.53 0.53 13.55
N PRO A 110 -9.46 1.87 13.50
CA PRO A 110 -9.18 2.58 12.26
C PRO A 110 -7.70 2.45 11.90
N THR A 111 -7.40 2.69 10.63
CA THR A 111 -6.05 3.04 10.20
C THR A 111 -6.01 4.57 10.14
N PRO A 112 -5.24 5.24 11.01
CA PRO A 112 -5.21 6.70 11.07
C PRO A 112 -4.64 7.31 9.79
N TRP A 113 -4.83 8.61 9.58
CA TRP A 113 -4.23 9.35 8.47
C TRP A 113 -2.70 9.23 8.50
N HIS A 114 -2.12 8.81 7.39
CA HIS A 114 -0.67 8.64 7.23
C HIS A 114 -0.26 8.67 5.76
N GLN A 115 1.04 8.82 5.52
CA GLN A 115 1.72 8.54 4.27
C GLN A 115 2.50 7.24 4.41
N ASP A 116 2.59 6.42 3.36
CA ASP A 116 3.33 5.16 3.38
C ASP A 116 4.86 5.36 3.34
N GLN A 117 5.34 6.24 2.44
CA GLN A 117 6.78 6.33 2.13
C GLN A 117 7.67 6.68 3.33
N PRO A 118 7.26 7.51 4.32
CA PRO A 118 8.06 7.73 5.53
C PRO A 118 8.38 6.48 6.33
N TYR A 119 7.59 5.41 6.21
CA TYR A 119 7.88 4.12 6.87
C TYR A 119 8.90 3.27 6.11
N TYR A 120 9.33 3.66 4.91
CA TYR A 120 10.10 2.83 3.99
C TYR A 120 11.54 3.32 3.84
N ASN A 121 12.44 2.39 3.51
CA ASN A 121 13.85 2.67 3.22
C ASN A 121 14.07 3.02 1.74
N VAL A 122 13.17 3.83 1.15
CA VAL A 122 13.23 4.20 -0.27
C VAL A 122 12.98 5.69 -0.47
N GLU A 123 13.80 6.31 -1.32
CA GLU A 123 13.58 7.61 -1.93
C GLU A 123 13.13 7.44 -3.37
N GLY A 124 12.61 8.51 -3.97
CA GLY A 124 12.09 8.54 -5.34
C GLY A 124 10.60 8.92 -5.37
N ARG A 125 10.16 9.35 -6.54
CA ARG A 125 8.78 9.78 -6.76
C ARG A 125 8.00 8.84 -7.69
N GLN A 126 8.70 7.97 -8.42
CA GLN A 126 8.07 6.95 -9.23
C GLN A 126 7.72 5.75 -8.34
N ASN A 127 6.61 5.88 -7.64
CA ASN A 127 6.10 4.84 -6.75
C ASN A 127 4.57 4.76 -6.82
N VAL A 128 4.03 3.58 -6.61
CA VAL A 128 2.59 3.35 -6.53
C VAL A 128 2.28 2.17 -5.63
N SER A 129 1.26 2.34 -4.79
CA SER A 129 0.63 1.28 -4.03
C SER A 129 -0.69 0.90 -4.70
N PHE A 130 -0.95 -0.39 -4.88
CA PHE A 130 -2.27 -0.89 -5.24
C PHE A 130 -2.94 -1.48 -4.00
N TRP A 131 -4.19 -1.13 -3.80
CA TRP A 131 -5.06 -1.68 -2.77
C TRP A 131 -6.15 -2.50 -3.46
N VAL A 132 -6.11 -3.82 -3.28
CA VAL A 132 -6.88 -4.81 -4.03
C VAL A 132 -7.80 -5.56 -3.10
N PRO A 133 -9.07 -5.14 -2.95
CA PRO A 133 -10.04 -5.89 -2.15
C PRO A 133 -10.51 -7.14 -2.91
N VAL A 134 -10.64 -8.25 -2.20
CA VAL A 134 -11.27 -9.48 -2.72
C VAL A 134 -12.70 -9.68 -2.23
N ASP A 135 -13.17 -8.80 -1.38
CA ASP A 135 -14.54 -8.71 -0.88
C ASP A 135 -15.14 -7.35 -1.28
N PRO A 136 -16.47 -7.21 -1.40
CA PRO A 136 -17.11 -5.91 -1.61
C PRO A 136 -16.80 -4.95 -0.46
N VAL A 137 -16.49 -3.69 -0.78
CA VAL A 137 -16.14 -2.66 0.19
C VAL A 137 -17.07 -1.47 0.02
N SER A 138 -17.84 -1.14 1.06
CA SER A 138 -18.65 0.07 1.06
C SER A 138 -17.77 1.33 1.06
N ARG A 139 -18.32 2.47 0.62
CA ARG A 139 -17.59 3.75 0.67
C ARG A 139 -17.11 4.08 2.09
N ALA A 140 -17.91 3.78 3.10
CA ALA A 140 -17.58 4.06 4.50
C ALA A 140 -16.45 3.18 5.06
N ALA A 141 -16.28 1.95 4.53
CA ALA A 141 -15.25 1.02 4.95
C ALA A 141 -14.00 1.05 4.03
N SER A 142 -14.00 1.89 2.99
CA SER A 142 -12.91 2.01 2.03
C SER A 142 -11.82 2.96 2.53
N LEU A 143 -10.70 2.98 1.79
CA LEU A 143 -9.68 4.00 1.96
C LEU A 143 -10.24 5.38 1.60
N GLU A 144 -9.79 6.38 2.33
CA GLU A 144 -9.95 7.80 2.05
C GLU A 144 -8.58 8.43 1.79
N PHE A 145 -8.55 9.38 0.89
CA PHE A 145 -7.33 10.06 0.43
C PHE A 145 -7.52 11.56 0.43
N VAL A 146 -6.52 12.32 0.82
CA VAL A 146 -6.49 13.77 0.57
C VAL A 146 -5.86 14.01 -0.80
N ALA A 147 -6.68 14.44 -1.77
CA ALA A 147 -6.22 14.69 -3.13
C ALA A 147 -5.10 15.72 -3.18
N GLY A 148 -4.04 15.42 -3.95
CA GLY A 148 -2.89 16.30 -4.13
C GLY A 148 -1.88 16.30 -2.98
N SER A 149 -2.16 15.63 -1.87
CA SER A 149 -1.28 15.62 -0.68
C SER A 149 0.11 15.03 -0.94
N HIS A 150 0.26 14.16 -1.93
CA HIS A 150 1.55 13.59 -2.35
C HIS A 150 2.52 14.62 -2.93
N LEU A 151 2.03 15.80 -3.33
CA LEU A 151 2.86 16.91 -3.82
C LEU A 151 3.40 17.79 -2.68
N GLY A 152 2.87 17.59 -1.47
CA GLY A 152 3.27 18.30 -0.27
C GLY A 152 4.50 17.72 0.43
N PRO A 153 4.74 18.14 1.68
CA PRO A 153 5.86 17.65 2.48
C PRO A 153 5.65 16.20 2.93
N TRP A 154 6.74 15.56 3.35
CA TRP A 154 6.67 14.34 4.12
C TRP A 154 6.15 14.63 5.52
N LEU A 155 5.18 13.84 5.96
CA LEU A 155 4.49 14.02 7.23
C LEU A 155 4.97 13.02 8.26
N MET A 156 4.97 13.45 9.53
CA MET A 156 5.41 12.63 10.66
C MET A 156 4.56 11.38 10.80
N PRO A 157 5.14 10.16 10.70
CA PRO A 157 4.43 8.94 11.00
C PRO A 157 3.93 8.87 12.44
N ARG A 158 2.71 8.39 12.62
CA ARG A 158 2.08 8.18 13.91
C ARG A 158 1.83 6.71 14.16
N SER A 159 1.90 6.26 15.41
CA SER A 159 1.50 4.91 15.76
C SER A 159 -0.01 4.73 15.60
N PHE A 160 -0.45 3.55 15.17
CA PHE A 160 -1.87 3.28 14.92
C PHE A 160 -2.70 3.13 16.21
N MET A 161 -2.03 2.92 17.34
CA MET A 161 -2.71 2.64 18.61
C MET A 161 -2.90 3.88 19.49
N ASP A 162 -1.97 4.81 19.47
CA ASP A 162 -1.92 5.93 20.42
C ASP A 162 -1.58 7.28 19.76
N ALA A 163 -1.50 7.34 18.45
CA ALA A 163 -1.18 8.53 17.66
C ALA A 163 0.14 9.22 18.04
N GLN A 164 1.02 8.55 18.78
CA GLN A 164 2.34 9.06 19.11
C GLN A 164 3.26 9.08 17.88
N ALA A 165 4.27 9.93 17.86
CA ALA A 165 5.31 9.90 16.86
C ALA A 165 6.00 8.53 16.88
N LYS A 166 5.94 7.84 15.73
CA LYS A 166 6.41 6.45 15.65
C LYS A 166 7.85 6.43 15.16
N TRP A 167 8.79 6.11 16.08
CA TRP A 167 10.21 5.86 15.77
C TRP A 167 11.03 7.07 15.29
N PHE A 168 10.41 8.22 15.11
CA PHE A 168 11.05 9.40 14.56
C PHE A 168 11.37 10.40 15.68
N PRO A 169 12.50 11.11 15.61
CA PRO A 169 12.70 12.28 16.43
C PRO A 169 11.62 13.33 16.14
N GLU A 170 11.01 13.89 17.17
CA GLU A 170 10.05 14.99 17.00
C GLU A 170 10.67 16.11 16.17
N GLY A 171 9.89 16.64 15.20
CA GLY A 171 10.31 17.71 14.29
C GLY A 171 11.20 17.28 13.13
N SER A 172 11.49 15.97 12.95
CA SER A 172 12.25 15.48 11.79
C SER A 172 11.49 15.55 10.46
N LEU A 173 10.16 15.54 10.50
CA LEU A 173 9.25 15.71 9.37
C LEU A 173 8.16 16.73 9.73
N ALA A 174 7.37 17.17 8.76
CA ALA A 174 6.25 18.08 9.00
C ALA A 174 5.15 17.42 9.85
N ASP A 175 4.44 18.20 10.63
CA ASP A 175 3.33 17.69 11.43
C ASP A 175 2.18 17.19 10.57
N LEU A 176 1.56 16.10 11.02
CA LEU A 176 0.35 15.59 10.40
C LEU A 176 -0.81 16.54 10.72
N PRO A 177 -1.51 17.09 9.71
CA PRO A 177 -2.67 17.94 9.94
C PRO A 177 -3.83 17.14 10.56
N ASP A 178 -4.62 17.78 11.40
CA ASP A 178 -5.84 17.19 11.94
C ASP A 178 -6.97 17.28 10.91
N ILE A 179 -7.04 16.25 10.04
CA ILE A 179 -8.07 16.16 8.99
C ILE A 179 -9.47 16.03 9.59
N GLU A 180 -9.60 15.34 10.72
CA GLU A 180 -10.90 15.06 11.33
C GLU A 180 -11.52 16.30 11.97
N ALA A 181 -10.70 17.28 12.41
CA ALA A 181 -11.19 18.53 13.00
C ALA A 181 -12.01 19.38 12.00
N ASP A 182 -11.65 19.35 10.71
CA ASP A 182 -12.40 20.05 9.66
C ASP A 182 -12.30 19.32 8.31
N ARG A 183 -12.99 18.20 8.21
CA ARG A 183 -13.00 17.36 6.98
C ARG A 183 -13.46 18.12 5.74
N ALA A 184 -14.33 19.14 5.89
CA ALA A 184 -14.85 19.92 4.77
C ALA A 184 -13.80 20.82 4.09
N ALA A 185 -12.73 21.16 4.81
CA ALA A 185 -11.60 21.91 4.26
C ALA A 185 -10.68 21.06 3.36
N TRP A 186 -10.82 19.74 3.34
CA TRP A 186 -9.95 18.83 2.61
C TRP A 186 -10.64 18.19 1.42
N PRO A 187 -9.98 18.11 0.26
CA PRO A 187 -10.52 17.42 -0.92
C PRO A 187 -10.39 15.89 -0.74
N ILE A 188 -11.32 15.29 0.00
CA ILE A 188 -11.28 13.87 0.35
C ILE A 188 -11.87 13.02 -0.77
N LEU A 189 -11.07 12.12 -1.33
CA LEU A 189 -11.47 11.08 -2.28
C LEU A 189 -11.74 9.75 -1.57
N GLY A 190 -12.56 8.91 -2.21
CA GLY A 190 -12.79 7.53 -1.77
C GLY A 190 -13.94 6.91 -2.57
N TRP A 191 -13.99 5.59 -2.60
CA TRP A 191 -14.91 4.85 -3.48
C TRP A 191 -15.45 3.60 -2.80
N ALA A 192 -16.70 3.25 -3.12
CA ALA A 192 -17.16 1.88 -2.95
C ALA A 192 -16.50 1.01 -4.04
N LEU A 193 -16.14 -0.23 -3.69
CA LEU A 193 -15.37 -1.13 -4.54
C LEU A 193 -16.06 -2.50 -4.59
N GLU A 194 -16.07 -3.08 -5.79
CA GLU A 194 -16.42 -4.47 -6.01
C GLU A 194 -15.16 -5.30 -6.27
N PRO A 195 -15.18 -6.62 -6.02
CA PRO A 195 -14.07 -7.50 -6.39
C PRO A 195 -13.72 -7.37 -7.87
N GLY A 196 -12.45 -7.08 -8.14
CA GLY A 196 -11.96 -6.73 -9.48
C GLY A 196 -11.65 -5.24 -9.66
N ASP A 197 -12.20 -4.37 -8.83
CA ASP A 197 -11.75 -2.97 -8.73
C ASP A 197 -10.42 -2.89 -7.96
N VAL A 198 -9.61 -1.90 -8.31
CA VAL A 198 -8.34 -1.63 -7.65
C VAL A 198 -8.22 -0.13 -7.37
N VAL A 199 -7.72 0.24 -6.21
CA VAL A 199 -7.29 1.62 -5.95
C VAL A 199 -5.79 1.70 -6.11
N ALA A 200 -5.32 2.64 -6.93
CA ALA A 200 -3.91 2.98 -7.07
C ALA A 200 -3.64 4.31 -6.37
N PHE A 201 -2.60 4.39 -5.57
CA PHE A 201 -2.21 5.65 -4.91
C PHE A 201 -0.70 5.79 -4.77
N HIS A 202 -0.24 7.02 -4.80
CA HIS A 202 1.16 7.37 -4.57
C HIS A 202 1.48 7.19 -3.08
N MET A 203 2.66 6.66 -2.73
CA MET A 203 3.03 6.35 -1.34
C MET A 203 3.11 7.58 -0.41
N LEU A 204 3.17 8.80 -0.97
CA LEU A 204 3.06 10.05 -0.23
C LEU A 204 1.63 10.61 -0.19
N THR A 205 0.63 9.95 -0.77
CA THR A 205 -0.76 10.40 -0.62
C THR A 205 -1.22 10.13 0.79
N LEU A 206 -1.64 11.19 1.50
CA LEU A 206 -2.21 11.08 2.83
C LEU A 206 -3.52 10.30 2.77
N HIS A 207 -3.61 9.21 3.53
CA HIS A 207 -4.75 8.31 3.49
C HIS A 207 -5.07 7.69 4.85
N SER A 208 -6.30 7.23 4.98
CA SER A 208 -6.83 6.57 6.17
C SER A 208 -7.86 5.49 5.82
N ALA A 209 -8.26 4.69 6.79
CA ALA A 209 -9.37 3.74 6.65
C ALA A 209 -10.14 3.58 7.96
N ALA A 210 -11.45 3.55 7.88
CA ALA A 210 -12.29 3.21 9.03
C ALA A 210 -12.14 1.75 9.45
N GLY A 211 -12.79 1.40 10.55
CA GLY A 211 -13.05 0.01 10.93
C GLY A 211 -13.88 -0.73 9.87
N ALA A 212 -14.29 -1.95 10.16
CA ALA A 212 -15.05 -2.76 9.23
C ALA A 212 -16.26 -3.40 9.93
N ASP A 213 -17.45 -3.13 9.41
CA ASP A 213 -18.71 -3.77 9.84
C ASP A 213 -18.86 -5.19 9.27
N ARG A 214 -18.16 -5.49 8.18
CA ARG A 214 -18.09 -6.79 7.51
C ARG A 214 -16.64 -7.19 7.30
N ARG A 215 -16.40 -8.49 7.11
CA ARG A 215 -15.08 -8.98 6.75
C ARG A 215 -14.59 -8.28 5.48
N ARG A 216 -13.37 -7.77 5.53
CA ARG A 216 -12.71 -7.09 4.42
C ARG A 216 -11.28 -7.62 4.28
N ARG A 217 -11.05 -8.44 3.26
CA ARG A 217 -9.74 -8.96 2.90
C ARG A 217 -9.17 -8.13 1.75
N VAL A 218 -7.94 -7.70 1.92
CA VAL A 218 -7.24 -6.86 0.97
C VAL A 218 -5.82 -7.35 0.80
N PHE A 219 -5.34 -7.31 -0.42
CA PHE A 219 -3.93 -7.43 -0.75
C PHE A 219 -3.45 -6.09 -1.27
N SER A 220 -2.43 -5.54 -0.64
CA SER A 220 -1.80 -4.32 -1.10
C SER A 220 -0.41 -4.65 -1.62
N VAL A 221 -0.07 -4.16 -2.81
CA VAL A 221 1.22 -4.40 -3.45
C VAL A 221 1.83 -3.07 -3.91
N ARG A 222 3.13 -2.90 -3.69
CA ARG A 222 3.84 -1.66 -3.93
C ARG A 222 4.88 -1.85 -5.01
N PHE A 223 4.90 -0.87 -5.94
CA PHE A 223 5.86 -0.87 -7.03
C PHE A 223 6.70 0.42 -7.03
N LEU A 224 7.92 0.28 -7.50
CA LEU A 224 8.90 1.34 -7.67
C LEU A 224 9.29 1.47 -9.14
N GLY A 225 9.52 2.69 -9.59
CA GLY A 225 10.10 3.01 -10.89
C GLY A 225 11.62 3.17 -10.84
N GLU A 226 12.18 3.72 -11.92
CA GLU A 226 13.65 3.80 -12.09
C GLU A 226 14.33 4.89 -11.23
N ASP A 227 13.57 5.90 -10.76
CA ASP A 227 14.12 6.93 -9.89
C ASP A 227 14.26 6.49 -8.42
N ALA A 228 13.75 5.29 -8.09
CA ALA A 228 13.77 4.80 -6.73
C ALA A 228 15.17 4.35 -6.30
N THR A 229 15.61 4.86 -5.15
CA THR A 229 16.92 4.55 -4.57
C THR A 229 16.79 4.08 -3.13
N HIS A 230 17.73 3.22 -2.69
CA HIS A 230 17.82 2.77 -1.31
C HIS A 230 18.17 3.94 -0.38
N ALA A 231 17.38 4.11 0.66
CA ALA A 231 17.53 5.18 1.65
C ALA A 231 17.43 4.62 3.06
N PRO A 232 18.53 4.07 3.61
CA PRO A 232 18.57 3.65 5.01
C PRO A 232 18.09 4.77 5.93
N ARG A 233 17.28 4.43 6.92
CA ARG A 233 16.71 5.40 7.86
C ARG A 233 17.43 5.32 9.21
N ALA A 234 17.50 6.47 9.90
CA ALA A 234 17.96 6.51 11.29
C ALA A 234 16.93 5.89 12.27
N TRP A 235 15.83 5.38 11.77
CA TRP A 235 14.72 4.78 12.52
C TRP A 235 14.30 3.44 11.89
N PRO A 236 13.62 2.55 12.62
CA PRO A 236 13.10 1.30 12.07
C PRO A 236 12.13 1.53 10.92
N THR A 237 12.26 0.76 9.85
CA THR A 237 11.30 0.75 8.72
C THR A 237 10.26 -0.36 8.89
N SER A 238 9.15 -0.27 8.15
CA SER A 238 8.09 -1.28 8.16
C SER A 238 7.51 -1.45 6.75
N PRO A 239 7.84 -2.54 6.02
CA PRO A 239 8.69 -3.65 6.50
C PRO A 239 10.15 -3.26 6.66
N ASP A 240 10.86 -4.02 7.51
CA ASP A 240 12.30 -4.01 7.58
C ASP A 240 12.89 -5.07 6.63
N PHE A 241 14.13 -4.84 6.20
CA PHE A 241 14.90 -5.77 5.36
C PHE A 241 16.27 -5.98 5.99
N PRO A 242 16.38 -6.86 7.00
CA PRO A 242 17.64 -7.07 7.73
C PRO A 242 18.78 -7.48 6.79
N GLY A 243 19.92 -6.81 6.92
CA GLY A 243 21.11 -7.08 6.11
C GLY A 243 21.15 -6.35 4.76
N LEU A 244 20.06 -5.74 4.30
CA LEU A 244 20.01 -5.07 3.01
C LEU A 244 21.07 -3.97 2.85
N GLU A 245 21.39 -3.23 3.90
CA GLU A 245 22.40 -2.15 3.86
C GLU A 245 23.81 -2.63 3.51
N ALA A 246 24.11 -3.90 3.80
CA ALA A 246 25.39 -4.51 3.44
C ALA A 246 25.47 -4.89 1.94
N GLU A 247 24.33 -5.13 1.32
CA GLU A 247 24.22 -5.57 -0.08
C GLU A 247 23.83 -4.43 -1.02
N LEU A 248 23.05 -3.47 -0.54
CA LEU A 248 22.56 -2.33 -1.31
C LEU A 248 22.94 -1.01 -0.61
N PRO A 249 23.99 -0.31 -1.06
CA PRO A 249 24.42 0.96 -0.44
C PRO A 249 23.36 2.05 -0.50
N ALA A 250 23.41 3.01 0.42
CA ALA A 250 22.58 4.20 0.39
C ALA A 250 22.72 4.96 -0.95
N GLY A 251 21.59 5.38 -1.53
CA GLY A 251 21.53 6.05 -2.82
C GLY A 251 21.67 5.15 -4.05
N ALA A 252 21.94 3.86 -3.87
CA ALA A 252 21.94 2.91 -4.99
C ALA A 252 20.52 2.69 -5.53
N PRO A 253 20.36 2.44 -6.85
CA PRO A 253 19.08 1.99 -7.39
C PRO A 253 18.57 0.75 -6.67
N MET A 254 17.24 0.58 -6.56
CA MET A 254 16.61 -0.55 -5.87
C MET A 254 16.77 -1.88 -6.65
N ASP A 255 17.98 -2.13 -7.18
CA ASP A 255 18.29 -3.35 -7.95
C ASP A 255 18.82 -4.45 -7.05
N HIS A 256 17.91 -5.25 -6.52
CA HIS A 256 18.21 -6.32 -5.59
C HIS A 256 17.20 -7.47 -5.76
N PRO A 257 17.56 -8.76 -5.52
CA PRO A 257 16.64 -9.90 -5.64
C PRO A 257 15.36 -9.81 -4.81
N LEU A 258 15.38 -9.10 -3.68
CA LEU A 258 14.18 -8.81 -2.88
C LEU A 258 13.15 -7.95 -3.63
N PHE A 259 13.59 -7.20 -4.65
CA PHE A 259 12.79 -6.23 -5.39
C PHE A 259 12.80 -6.54 -6.89
N PRO A 260 12.22 -7.68 -7.32
CA PRO A 260 12.30 -8.12 -8.71
C PRO A 260 11.56 -7.18 -9.66
N VAL A 261 12.05 -7.08 -10.89
CA VAL A 261 11.35 -6.40 -11.97
C VAL A 261 10.11 -7.23 -12.36
N VAL A 262 8.95 -6.57 -12.35
CA VAL A 262 7.67 -7.16 -12.73
C VAL A 262 7.26 -6.70 -14.13
N TRP A 263 7.69 -5.50 -14.54
CA TRP A 263 7.46 -4.96 -15.87
C TRP A 263 8.70 -4.21 -16.40
N PRO A 264 9.09 -4.40 -17.68
CA PRO A 264 8.57 -5.45 -18.56
C PRO A 264 8.84 -6.84 -17.99
N ALA A 265 7.99 -7.81 -18.35
CA ALA A 265 8.23 -9.20 -17.96
C ALA A 265 9.58 -9.67 -18.50
N ALA A 266 10.33 -10.43 -17.70
CA ALA A 266 11.56 -11.04 -18.19
C ALA A 266 11.25 -11.94 -19.41
N SER A 267 12.00 -11.73 -20.48
CA SER A 267 11.87 -12.51 -21.75
C SER A 267 12.35 -13.94 -21.58
#